data_ccdb645bfb456bcdb5d52b74fc33e15d
#
_entry.id   ccdb645bfb456bcdb5d52b74fc33e15d
#
_cell.length_a   1.000
_cell.length_b   1.000
_cell.length_c   1.000
_cell.angle_alpha   90.00
_cell.angle_beta   90.00
_cell.angle_gamma   90.00
#
_symmetry.space_group_name_H-M   'P 1'
#
loop_
_entity.id
_entity.type
_entity.pdbx_description
1 polymer ?
#
loop_
_entity_poly.entity_id
_entity_poly.type
_entity_poly.pdbx_seq_one_letter_code
_entity_poly.pdbx_strand_id
1 'polypeptide(L)'
;DAYILPNEAPRKVYLLEHAELLNQTGQNILLKLIEEGPSYACFLFLSPNPELLLPTIRSRCETLRAPGEETHQASQEGEQLANLILTGAPPEACLPFLISLEKRDREEIGWMLEETVARLTAALPQRPDLLPVLDRLAPIQRACDFNISAGHLCGWLAAAL
;
A
#
# COMPACT_ATOMS: atom_id res chain seq x y z
N ASP A 1 12.56 24.34 -19.78
CA ASP A 1 13.27 24.56 -18.52
C ASP A 1 13.98 23.31 -18.02
N ALA A 2 13.53 22.11 -18.36
CA ALA A 2 14.16 20.85 -17.95
C ALA A 2 15.62 20.68 -18.46
N TYR A 3 15.95 21.27 -19.58
CA TYR A 3 17.29 21.21 -20.21
C TYR A 3 18.27 22.28 -19.69
N ILE A 4 17.86 23.13 -18.77
CA ILE A 4 18.74 24.11 -18.13
C ILE A 4 19.36 23.49 -16.89
N LEU A 5 20.68 23.50 -16.80
CA LEU A 5 21.43 22.97 -15.64
C LEU A 5 21.00 23.63 -14.32
N PRO A 6 20.93 22.87 -13.22
CA PRO A 6 20.75 23.48 -11.90
C PRO A 6 21.95 24.34 -11.52
N ASN A 7 21.71 25.47 -10.87
CA ASN A 7 22.78 26.42 -10.51
C ASN A 7 23.52 26.04 -9.20
N GLU A 8 22.83 25.44 -8.23
CA GLU A 8 23.33 25.28 -6.86
C GLU A 8 23.26 23.80 -6.35
N ALA A 9 22.60 22.92 -7.10
CA ALA A 9 22.41 21.55 -6.68
C ALA A 9 22.78 20.55 -7.80
N PRO A 10 23.16 19.30 -7.46
CA PRO A 10 23.51 18.29 -8.45
C PRO A 10 22.29 17.78 -9.25
N ARG A 11 21.06 18.03 -8.77
CA ARG A 11 19.82 17.58 -9.39
C ARG A 11 18.75 18.67 -9.38
N LYS A 12 17.86 18.61 -10.35
CA LYS A 12 16.68 19.48 -10.48
C LYS A 12 15.44 18.58 -10.35
N VAL A 13 14.58 18.92 -9.39
CA VAL A 13 13.37 18.15 -9.11
C VAL A 13 12.15 18.89 -9.64
N TYR A 14 11.33 18.19 -10.39
CA TYR A 14 10.04 18.66 -10.89
C TYR A 14 8.93 17.90 -10.18
N LEU A 15 8.12 18.62 -9.43
CA LEU A 15 6.94 18.09 -8.77
C LEU A 15 5.71 18.42 -9.60
N LEU A 16 4.98 17.41 -10.05
CA LEU A 16 3.72 17.56 -10.78
C LEU A 16 2.59 17.02 -9.90
N GLU A 17 1.81 17.93 -9.36
CA GLU A 17 0.61 17.60 -8.61
C GLU A 17 -0.54 17.28 -9.57
N HIS A 18 -1.40 16.34 -9.19
CA HIS A 18 -2.54 15.89 -9.99
C HIS A 18 -2.16 15.49 -11.41
N ALA A 19 -1.10 14.70 -11.53
CA ALA A 19 -0.58 14.28 -12.85
C ALA A 19 -1.61 13.49 -13.68
N GLU A 20 -2.59 12.85 -13.04
CA GLU A 20 -3.72 12.16 -13.68
C GLU A 20 -4.68 13.06 -14.43
N LEU A 21 -4.70 14.37 -14.12
CA LEU A 21 -5.54 15.35 -14.81
C LEU A 21 -4.96 15.79 -16.17
N LEU A 22 -3.71 15.41 -16.45
CA LEU A 22 -3.13 15.67 -17.76
C LEU A 22 -3.86 14.91 -18.84
N ASN A 23 -4.22 15.61 -19.92
CA ASN A 23 -4.74 14.95 -21.09
C ASN A 23 -3.67 14.06 -21.77
N GLN A 24 -4.08 13.20 -22.69
CA GLN A 24 -3.19 12.26 -23.36
C GLN A 24 -1.98 12.92 -24.04
N THR A 25 -2.16 14.13 -24.59
CA THR A 25 -1.07 14.90 -25.20
C THR A 25 -0.05 15.33 -24.16
N GLY A 26 -0.51 15.83 -23.01
CA GLY A 26 0.35 16.22 -21.87
C GLY A 26 1.12 15.01 -21.33
N GLN A 27 0.45 13.88 -21.16
CA GLN A 27 1.11 12.66 -20.71
C GLN A 27 2.16 12.13 -21.69
N ASN A 28 1.93 12.26 -23.00
CA ASN A 28 2.93 11.90 -24.02
C ASN A 28 4.14 12.86 -24.01
N ILE A 29 3.97 14.12 -23.68
CA ILE A 29 5.08 15.06 -23.48
C ILE A 29 5.90 14.67 -22.26
N LEU A 30 5.23 14.29 -21.14
CA LEU A 30 5.91 13.76 -19.96
C LEU A 30 6.71 12.49 -20.26
N LEU A 31 6.14 11.58 -21.05
CA LEU A 31 6.82 10.35 -21.45
C LEU A 31 8.15 10.67 -22.14
N LYS A 32 8.17 11.63 -23.07
CA LYS A 32 9.41 12.07 -23.74
C LYS A 32 10.41 12.66 -22.74
N LEU A 33 9.95 13.43 -21.77
CA LEU A 33 10.83 13.99 -20.72
C LEU A 33 11.42 12.92 -19.82
N ILE A 34 10.68 11.85 -19.54
CA ILE A 34 11.16 10.71 -18.75
C ILE A 34 12.21 9.91 -19.55
N GLU A 35 11.99 9.73 -20.85
CA GLU A 35 12.86 8.90 -21.72
C GLU A 35 14.12 9.66 -22.17
N GLU A 36 13.97 10.91 -22.55
CA GLU A 36 15.01 11.71 -23.25
C GLU A 36 15.54 12.87 -22.37
N GLY A 37 15.02 13.00 -21.15
CA GLY A 37 15.38 14.12 -20.26
C GLY A 37 16.82 14.00 -19.75
N PRO A 38 17.39 15.12 -19.30
CA PRO A 38 18.75 15.14 -18.78
C PRO A 38 18.87 14.35 -17.48
N SER A 39 20.00 13.68 -17.27
CA SER A 39 20.26 12.82 -16.12
C SER A 39 20.22 13.53 -14.75
N TYR A 40 20.30 14.85 -14.73
CA TYR A 40 20.14 15.66 -13.51
C TYR A 40 18.69 16.01 -13.20
N ALA A 41 17.73 15.76 -14.10
CA ALA A 41 16.32 16.00 -13.84
C ALA A 41 15.69 14.78 -13.15
N CYS A 42 14.91 15.06 -12.12
CA CYS A 42 14.09 14.07 -11.41
C CYS A 42 12.64 14.53 -11.46
N PHE A 43 11.72 13.63 -11.80
CA PHE A 43 10.30 13.93 -11.91
C PHE A 43 9.54 13.18 -10.83
N LEU A 44 8.77 13.90 -10.02
CA LEU A 44 7.84 13.35 -9.03
C LEU A 44 6.42 13.66 -9.48
N PHE A 45 5.65 12.61 -9.73
CA PHE A 45 4.24 12.71 -10.10
C PHE A 45 3.39 12.38 -8.88
N LEU A 46 2.62 13.33 -8.39
CA LEU A 46 1.64 13.11 -7.34
C LEU A 46 0.30 12.81 -8.00
N SER A 47 -0.31 11.71 -7.64
CA SER A 47 -1.62 11.32 -8.15
C SER A 47 -2.37 10.49 -7.11
N PRO A 48 -3.61 10.86 -6.74
CA PRO A 48 -4.47 10.01 -5.93
C PRO A 48 -4.97 8.77 -6.71
N ASN A 49 -4.95 8.82 -8.05
CA ASN A 49 -5.36 7.71 -8.89
C ASN A 49 -4.35 7.46 -10.02
N PRO A 50 -3.28 6.70 -9.76
CA PRO A 50 -2.23 6.44 -10.74
C PRO A 50 -2.72 5.62 -11.94
N GLU A 51 -3.86 4.94 -11.84
CA GLU A 51 -4.43 4.15 -12.95
C GLU A 51 -4.87 5.02 -14.14
N LEU A 52 -5.11 6.32 -13.92
CA LEU A 52 -5.42 7.28 -14.98
C LEU A 52 -4.16 7.75 -15.75
N LEU A 53 -2.97 7.44 -15.25
CA LEU A 53 -1.73 7.66 -15.97
C LEU A 53 -1.51 6.55 -17.02
N LEU A 54 -0.93 6.93 -18.15
CA LEU A 54 -0.60 5.98 -19.20
C LEU A 54 0.26 4.83 -18.65
N PRO A 55 -0.03 3.56 -19.02
CA PRO A 55 0.77 2.41 -18.58
C PRO A 55 2.26 2.56 -18.93
N THR A 56 2.58 3.26 -20.02
CA THR A 56 3.94 3.57 -20.46
C THR A 56 4.69 4.53 -19.53
N ILE A 57 3.99 5.44 -18.86
CA ILE A 57 4.57 6.30 -17.80
C ILE A 57 4.80 5.47 -16.55
N ARG A 58 3.77 4.72 -16.10
CA ARG A 58 3.85 3.89 -14.89
C ARG A 58 4.97 2.86 -14.95
N SER A 59 5.19 2.24 -16.11
CA SER A 59 6.26 1.24 -16.28
C SER A 59 7.68 1.83 -16.18
N ARG A 60 7.83 3.16 -16.26
CA ARG A 60 9.12 3.87 -16.19
C ARG A 60 9.32 4.63 -14.88
N CYS A 61 8.33 4.62 -14.02
CA CYS A 61 8.37 5.28 -12.72
C CYS A 61 8.36 4.24 -11.62
N GLU A 62 9.07 4.51 -10.54
CA GLU A 62 8.92 3.80 -9.29
C GLU A 62 7.70 4.36 -8.56
N THR A 63 6.80 3.48 -8.12
CA THR A 63 5.59 3.89 -7.40
C THR A 63 5.90 3.90 -5.91
N LEU A 64 5.80 5.09 -5.31
CA LEU A 64 5.88 5.27 -3.86
C LEU A 64 4.48 5.63 -3.35
N ARG A 65 4.01 4.95 -2.33
CA ARG A 65 2.73 5.25 -1.69
C ARG A 65 2.97 6.12 -0.47
N ALA A 66 2.32 7.27 -0.45
CA ALA A 66 2.26 8.11 0.74
C ALA A 66 1.10 7.63 1.63
N PRO A 67 1.28 7.56 2.96
CA PRO A 67 0.18 7.25 3.87
C PRO A 67 -0.92 8.30 3.74
N GLY A 68 -2.15 7.84 3.52
CA GLY A 68 -3.37 8.64 3.44
C GLY A 68 -4.34 8.31 4.59
N GLU A 69 -5.55 8.86 4.54
CA GLU A 69 -6.60 8.56 5.54
C GLU A 69 -6.95 7.07 5.56
N GLU A 70 -7.02 6.43 4.39
CA GLU A 70 -7.28 4.99 4.26
C GLU A 70 -6.19 4.15 4.92
N THR A 71 -4.91 4.52 4.74
CA THR A 71 -3.79 3.85 5.41
C THR A 71 -3.87 4.04 6.93
N HIS A 72 -4.31 5.22 7.40
CA HIS A 72 -4.46 5.49 8.82
C HIS A 72 -5.59 4.66 9.44
N GLN A 73 -6.70 4.51 8.73
CA GLN A 73 -7.82 3.66 9.14
C GLN A 73 -7.41 2.17 9.12
N ALA A 74 -6.74 1.71 8.08
CA ALA A 74 -6.23 0.36 7.99
C ALA A 74 -5.24 0.04 9.12
N SER A 75 -4.42 1.01 9.55
CA SER A 75 -3.52 0.89 10.70
C SER A 75 -4.28 0.74 12.02
N GLN A 76 -5.38 1.47 12.21
CA GLN A 76 -6.25 1.33 13.39
C GLN A 76 -6.96 -0.04 13.41
N GLU A 77 -7.45 -0.50 12.28
CA GLU A 77 -8.06 -1.81 12.11
C GLU A 77 -7.03 -2.94 12.37
N GLY A 78 -5.78 -2.75 11.92
CA GLY A 78 -4.68 -3.68 12.21
C GLY A 78 -4.33 -3.74 13.69
N GLU A 79 -4.33 -2.61 14.39
CA GLU A 79 -4.18 -2.56 15.85
C GLU A 79 -5.34 -3.29 16.55
N GLN A 80 -6.56 -3.07 16.10
CA GLN A 80 -7.74 -3.73 16.67
C GLN A 80 -7.66 -5.25 16.51
N LEU A 81 -7.32 -5.75 15.31
CA LEU A 81 -7.15 -7.18 15.07
C LEU A 81 -6.02 -7.77 15.92
N ALA A 82 -4.87 -7.09 15.98
CA ALA A 82 -3.76 -7.52 16.81
C ALA A 82 -4.17 -7.62 18.29
N ASN A 83 -4.92 -6.64 18.81
CA ASN A 83 -5.40 -6.65 20.18
C ASN A 83 -6.38 -7.81 20.45
N LEU A 84 -7.27 -8.14 19.52
CA LEU A 84 -8.15 -9.31 19.64
C LEU A 84 -7.35 -10.60 19.77
N ILE A 85 -6.32 -10.76 18.95
CA ILE A 85 -5.43 -11.94 18.98
C ILE A 85 -4.60 -11.97 20.27
N LEU A 86 -4.02 -10.85 20.68
CA LEU A 86 -3.19 -10.74 21.88
C LEU A 86 -3.98 -11.01 23.18
N THR A 87 -5.25 -10.64 23.22
CA THR A 87 -6.14 -10.91 24.37
C THR A 87 -6.70 -12.33 24.36
N GLY A 88 -6.45 -13.12 23.30
CA GLY A 88 -7.01 -14.46 23.15
C GLY A 88 -8.51 -14.44 22.95
N ALA A 89 -9.03 -13.44 22.24
CA ALA A 89 -10.45 -13.35 21.94
C ALA A 89 -10.89 -14.62 21.17
N PRO A 90 -12.07 -15.19 21.51
CA PRO A 90 -12.55 -16.36 20.78
C PRO A 90 -12.88 -15.99 19.32
N PRO A 91 -12.80 -16.93 18.38
CA PRO A 91 -13.04 -16.66 16.94
C PRO A 91 -14.38 -15.94 16.68
N GLU A 92 -15.42 -16.24 17.44
CA GLU A 92 -16.74 -15.60 17.31
C GLU A 92 -16.67 -14.09 17.60
N ALA A 93 -15.78 -13.65 18.47
CA ALA A 93 -15.58 -12.22 18.77
C ALA A 93 -14.89 -11.46 17.63
N CYS A 94 -14.15 -12.16 16.76
CA CYS A 94 -13.51 -11.59 15.59
C CYS A 94 -14.47 -11.44 14.39
N LEU A 95 -15.57 -12.21 14.35
CA LEU A 95 -16.48 -12.24 13.21
C LEU A 95 -17.08 -10.86 12.84
N PRO A 96 -17.60 -10.04 13.78
CA PRO A 96 -18.15 -8.73 13.42
C PRO A 96 -17.11 -7.82 12.77
N PHE A 97 -15.87 -7.90 13.24
CA PHE A 97 -14.74 -7.17 12.68
C PHE A 97 -14.43 -7.66 11.25
N LEU A 98 -14.31 -8.98 11.05
CA LEU A 98 -14.00 -9.57 9.74
C LEU A 98 -15.08 -9.26 8.70
N ILE A 99 -16.37 -9.27 9.09
CA ILE A 99 -17.48 -8.88 8.22
C ILE A 99 -17.37 -7.41 7.79
N SER A 100 -16.90 -6.52 8.67
CA SER A 100 -16.70 -5.11 8.33
C SER A 100 -15.65 -4.91 7.24
N LEU A 101 -14.66 -5.81 7.17
CA LEU A 101 -13.59 -5.77 6.17
C LEU A 101 -14.04 -6.19 4.75
N GLU A 102 -15.18 -6.84 4.58
CA GLU A 102 -15.68 -7.22 3.25
C GLU A 102 -15.96 -6.02 2.33
N LYS A 103 -16.15 -4.83 2.95
CA LYS A 103 -16.37 -3.56 2.23
C LYS A 103 -15.07 -2.86 1.84
N ARG A 104 -13.93 -3.37 2.32
CA ARG A 104 -12.60 -2.84 2.05
C ARG A 104 -12.06 -3.37 0.74
N ASP A 105 -11.16 -2.63 0.13
CA ASP A 105 -10.39 -3.18 -0.95
C ASP A 105 -9.23 -4.06 -0.42
N ARG A 106 -8.59 -4.80 -1.32
CA ARG A 106 -7.50 -5.72 -0.95
C ARG A 106 -6.26 -4.99 -0.43
N GLU A 107 -6.04 -3.75 -0.86
CA GLU A 107 -4.88 -2.96 -0.48
C GLU A 107 -5.04 -2.47 0.95
N GLU A 108 -6.22 -2.00 1.32
CA GLU A 108 -6.58 -1.65 2.69
C GLU A 108 -6.44 -2.86 3.63
N ILE A 109 -6.90 -4.06 3.20
CA ILE A 109 -6.71 -5.31 3.95
C ILE A 109 -5.21 -5.64 4.06
N GLY A 110 -4.42 -5.42 3.02
CA GLY A 110 -2.97 -5.60 3.04
C GLY A 110 -2.29 -4.73 4.09
N TRP A 111 -2.58 -3.44 4.13
CA TRP A 111 -2.03 -2.50 5.12
C TRP A 111 -2.47 -2.85 6.55
N MET A 112 -3.73 -3.22 6.73
CA MET A 112 -4.24 -3.70 8.02
C MET A 112 -3.46 -4.94 8.49
N LEU A 113 -3.19 -5.89 7.61
CA LEU A 113 -2.42 -7.10 7.93
C LEU A 113 -0.96 -6.78 8.23
N GLU A 114 -0.33 -5.84 7.52
CA GLU A 114 1.04 -5.40 7.81
C GLU A 114 1.16 -4.88 9.24
N GLU A 115 0.24 -4.00 9.66
CA GLU A 115 0.20 -3.47 11.02
C GLU A 115 -0.06 -4.59 12.05
N THR A 116 -1.01 -5.49 11.76
CA THR A 116 -1.32 -6.64 12.62
C THR A 116 -0.07 -7.50 12.83
N VAL A 117 0.58 -7.91 11.75
CA VAL A 117 1.79 -8.75 11.79
C VAL A 117 2.94 -8.06 12.51
N ALA A 118 3.14 -6.75 12.28
CA ALA A 118 4.17 -5.98 12.96
C ALA A 118 3.96 -5.98 14.49
N ARG A 119 2.74 -5.76 14.96
CA ARG A 119 2.40 -5.75 16.39
C ARG A 119 2.54 -7.13 17.03
N LEU A 120 2.06 -8.19 16.35
CA LEU A 120 2.21 -9.57 16.84
C LEU A 120 3.68 -9.98 16.89
N THR A 121 4.48 -9.60 15.90
CA THR A 121 5.92 -9.86 15.86
C THR A 121 6.65 -9.15 17.00
N ALA A 122 6.29 -7.91 17.30
CA ALA A 122 6.84 -7.17 18.43
C ALA A 122 6.51 -7.83 19.79
N ALA A 123 5.40 -8.55 19.89
CA ALA A 123 4.99 -9.26 21.10
C ALA A 123 5.65 -10.66 21.25
N LEU A 124 6.23 -11.24 20.19
CA LEU A 124 6.83 -12.59 20.21
C LEU A 124 7.80 -12.86 21.36
N PRO A 125 8.67 -11.92 21.79
CA PRO A 125 9.60 -12.20 22.89
C PRO A 125 8.91 -12.57 24.21
N GLN A 126 7.68 -12.06 24.44
CA GLN A 126 6.87 -12.36 25.62
C GLN A 126 5.77 -13.40 25.33
N ARG A 127 5.39 -13.58 24.07
CA ARG A 127 4.29 -14.42 23.60
C ARG A 127 4.72 -15.31 22.43
N PRO A 128 5.61 -16.29 22.67
CA PRO A 128 6.07 -17.23 21.62
C PRO A 128 4.94 -18.10 21.06
N ASP A 129 3.83 -18.21 21.76
CA ASP A 129 2.59 -18.90 21.34
C ASP A 129 1.90 -18.22 20.13
N LEU A 130 2.30 -17.00 19.75
CA LEU A 130 1.80 -16.31 18.57
C LEU A 130 2.43 -16.79 17.25
N LEU A 131 3.53 -17.54 17.31
CA LEU A 131 4.24 -17.98 16.09
C LEU A 131 3.32 -18.75 15.12
N PRO A 132 2.51 -19.73 15.57
CA PRO A 132 1.58 -20.43 14.66
C PRO A 132 0.52 -19.49 14.03
N VAL A 133 0.13 -18.41 14.70
CA VAL A 133 -0.80 -17.44 14.14
C VAL A 133 -0.11 -16.64 13.04
N LEU A 134 1.10 -16.16 13.28
CA LEU A 134 1.91 -15.45 12.27
C LEU A 134 2.16 -16.30 11.03
N ASP A 135 2.46 -17.60 11.23
CA ASP A 135 2.65 -18.54 10.13
C ASP A 135 1.38 -18.71 9.26
N ARG A 136 0.20 -18.61 9.86
CA ARG A 136 -1.09 -18.64 9.15
C ARG A 136 -1.43 -17.31 8.47
N LEU A 137 -1.03 -16.17 9.04
CA LEU A 137 -1.26 -14.85 8.46
C LEU A 137 -0.34 -14.54 7.27
N ALA A 138 0.91 -15.04 7.28
CA ALA A 138 1.90 -14.74 6.25
C ALA A 138 1.46 -15.09 4.81
N PRO A 139 0.81 -16.25 4.52
CA PRO A 139 0.30 -16.52 3.18
C PRO A 139 -0.86 -15.60 2.80
N ILE A 140 -1.69 -15.15 3.74
CA ILE A 140 -2.81 -14.24 3.48
C ILE A 140 -2.29 -12.86 3.13
N GLN A 141 -1.29 -12.37 3.85
CA GLN A 141 -0.63 -11.10 3.54
C GLN A 141 -0.04 -11.10 2.12
N ARG A 142 0.69 -12.16 1.75
CA ARG A 142 1.19 -12.31 0.37
C ARG A 142 0.09 -12.40 -0.67
N ALA A 143 -1.07 -12.95 -0.32
CA ALA A 143 -2.21 -13.06 -1.24
C ALA A 143 -2.82 -11.70 -1.59
N CYS A 144 -2.62 -10.66 -0.75
CA CYS A 144 -3.05 -9.29 -1.04
C CYS A 144 -2.32 -8.68 -2.25
N ASP A 145 -1.15 -9.20 -2.63
CA ASP A 145 -0.42 -8.78 -3.84
C ASP A 145 -1.05 -9.32 -5.13
N PHE A 146 -1.93 -10.32 -5.02
CA PHE A 146 -2.58 -10.97 -6.15
C PHE A 146 -4.04 -10.51 -6.28
N ASN A 147 -4.64 -10.74 -7.45
CA ASN A 147 -6.01 -10.32 -7.72
C ASN A 147 -7.05 -11.25 -7.03
N ILE A 148 -7.10 -11.22 -5.70
CA ILE A 148 -8.02 -11.97 -4.86
C ILE A 148 -9.06 -11.01 -4.29
N SER A 149 -10.33 -11.42 -4.23
CA SER A 149 -11.40 -10.58 -3.69
C SER A 149 -11.30 -10.46 -2.16
N ALA A 150 -11.74 -9.32 -1.62
CA ALA A 150 -11.80 -9.06 -0.19
C ALA A 150 -12.54 -10.16 0.60
N GLY A 151 -13.66 -10.65 0.06
CA GLY A 151 -14.43 -11.73 0.69
C GLY A 151 -13.64 -13.03 0.85
N HIS A 152 -12.78 -13.40 -0.11
CA HIS A 152 -11.90 -14.56 0.05
C HIS A 152 -10.81 -14.33 1.09
N LEU A 153 -10.23 -13.12 1.12
CA LEU A 153 -9.23 -12.78 2.14
C LEU A 153 -9.83 -12.81 3.55
N CYS A 154 -11.04 -12.26 3.72
CA CYS A 154 -11.77 -12.32 5.00
C CYS A 154 -12.11 -13.77 5.41
N GLY A 155 -12.51 -14.63 4.46
CA GLY A 155 -12.74 -16.05 4.73
C GLY A 155 -11.47 -16.78 5.18
N TRP A 156 -10.32 -16.49 4.57
CA TRP A 156 -9.05 -17.06 4.98
C TRP A 156 -8.60 -16.54 6.34
N LEU A 157 -8.82 -15.25 6.63
CA LEU A 157 -8.56 -14.68 7.95
C LEU A 157 -9.41 -15.34 9.03
N ALA A 158 -10.70 -15.55 8.78
CA ALA A 158 -11.59 -16.25 9.71
C ALA A 158 -11.13 -17.69 9.99
N ALA A 159 -10.55 -18.37 9.00
CA ALA A 159 -10.02 -19.71 9.17
C ALA A 159 -8.64 -19.75 9.85
N ALA A 160 -7.91 -18.64 9.84
CA ALA A 160 -6.57 -18.52 10.42
C ALA A 160 -6.59 -18.15 11.92
N LEU A 161 -7.69 -17.53 12.39
CA LEU A 161 -7.89 -17.10 13.78
C LEU A 161 -8.58 -18.16 14.61
#